data_0b177575cf794844e5c8c644c0b09197
#
_entry.id   0b177575cf794844e5c8c644c0b09197
#
_cell.length_a   1.000
_cell.length_b   1.000
_cell.length_c   1.000
_cell.angle_alpha   90.00
_cell.angle_beta   90.00
_cell.angle_gamma   90.00
#
_symmetry.space_group_name_H-M   'P 1'
#
loop_
_entity.id
_entity.type
_entity.pdbx_description
1 polymer ?
#
loop_
_entity_poly.entity_id
_entity_poly.type
_entity_poly.pdbx_seq_one_letter_code
_entity_poly.pdbx_strand_id
1 'polypeptide(L)' 'MGCRCMWIKWVTIHESYGLPRIAQECRHYLEMKGIRVRLLSRQTKKAGHVYTLQVPLAQQEQAKALLRDFKNTLK' A
#
# COMPACT_ATOMS: atom_id res chain seq x y z
N MET A 1 -20.53 -9.23 18.43
CA MET A 1 -20.40 -8.87 17.72
C MET A 1 -19.34 -8.34 17.13
N GLY A 2 -18.89 -7.72 16.88
CA GLY A 2 -17.82 -7.11 16.16
C GLY A 2 -16.53 -7.83 16.11
N CYS A 3 -16.45 -8.97 16.66
CA CYS A 3 -15.16 -9.59 16.66
C CYS A 3 -14.73 -10.07 15.33
N ARG A 4 -15.62 -10.23 14.41
CA ARG A 4 -15.16 -10.76 13.18
C ARG A 4 -14.28 -9.79 12.45
N CYS A 5 -14.23 -8.58 12.80
CA CYS A 5 -13.40 -7.65 12.05
C CYS A 5 -11.93 -7.91 12.24
N MET A 6 -11.54 -8.73 13.19
CA MET A 6 -10.13 -8.96 13.35
C MET A 6 -9.56 -9.86 12.31
N TRP A 7 -10.33 -10.41 11.45
CA TRP A 7 -9.80 -11.28 10.42
C TRP A 7 -9.62 -10.60 9.09
N ILE A 8 -9.20 -9.35 9.10
CA ILE A 8 -8.91 -8.67 7.85
C ILE A 8 -7.63 -9.22 7.28
N LYS A 9 -7.69 -9.67 6.04
CA LYS A 9 -6.51 -10.17 5.38
C LYS A 9 -5.86 -9.04 4.59
N TRP A 10 -4.61 -8.78 4.85
CA TRP A 10 -3.87 -7.72 4.19
C TRP A 10 -3.05 -8.27 3.05
N VAL A 11 -3.05 -7.58 1.93
CA VAL A 11 -2.36 -8.03 0.73
C VAL A 11 -1.39 -6.94 0.31
N THR A 12 -0.18 -7.32 -0.05
CA THR A 12 0.82 -6.39 -0.53
C THR A 12 0.52 -6.01 -1.97
N ILE A 13 0.43 -4.72 -2.24
CA ILE A 13 0.17 -4.23 -3.60
C ILE A 13 1.31 -3.43 -4.16
N HIS A 14 2.27 -3.02 -3.34
CA HIS A 14 3.37 -2.19 -3.82
C HIS A 14 4.54 -2.29 -2.87
N GLU A 15 5.73 -2.31 -3.43
CA GLU A 15 6.96 -2.26 -2.64
C GLU A 15 7.90 -1.24 -3.25
N SER A 16 8.51 -0.44 -2.38
CA SER A 16 9.50 0.54 -2.81
C SER A 16 10.78 0.30 -2.04
N TYR A 17 11.90 0.42 -2.73
CA TYR A 17 13.20 0.21 -2.10
C TYR A 17 13.91 1.54 -1.98
N GLY A 18 14.16 1.95 -0.75
CA GLY A 18 14.94 3.16 -0.50
C GLY A 18 14.26 4.46 -0.85
N LEU A 19 12.98 4.46 -1.18
CA LEU A 19 12.27 5.66 -1.57
C LEU A 19 10.98 5.81 -0.78
N PRO A 20 11.08 6.28 0.47
CA PRO A 20 9.88 6.41 1.30
C PRO A 20 8.87 7.39 0.74
N ARG A 21 9.35 8.40 0.02
CA ARG A 21 8.47 9.42 -0.50
C ARG A 21 7.43 8.86 -1.44
N ILE A 22 7.85 7.98 -2.34
CA ILE A 22 6.91 7.40 -3.29
C ILE A 22 5.89 6.52 -2.59
N ALA A 23 6.33 5.75 -1.60
CA ALA A 23 5.41 4.92 -0.85
C ALA A 23 4.39 5.77 -0.11
N GLN A 24 4.84 6.89 0.47
CA GLN A 24 3.93 7.76 1.18
C GLN A 24 2.93 8.43 0.24
N GLU A 25 3.37 8.80 -0.94
CA GLU A 25 2.47 9.42 -1.91
C GLU A 25 1.43 8.42 -2.40
N CYS A 26 1.84 7.19 -2.65
CA CYS A 26 0.91 6.16 -3.04
C CYS A 26 -0.12 5.91 -1.93
N ARG A 27 0.35 5.86 -0.69
CA ARG A 27 -0.56 5.67 0.43
C ARG A 27 -1.56 6.80 0.51
N HIS A 28 -1.08 8.03 0.41
CA HIS A 28 -1.95 9.19 0.49
C HIS A 28 -3.00 9.17 -0.62
N TYR A 29 -2.57 8.84 -1.83
CA TYR A 29 -3.47 8.79 -2.96
C TYR A 29 -4.59 7.77 -2.72
N LEU A 30 -4.22 6.59 -2.25
CA LEU A 30 -5.21 5.55 -2.00
C LEU A 30 -6.15 5.93 -0.87
N GLU A 31 -5.62 6.56 0.16
CA GLU A 31 -6.47 6.98 1.28
C GLU A 31 -7.47 8.04 0.86
N MET A 32 -7.05 8.93 -0.03
CA MET A 32 -7.98 9.93 -0.55
C MET A 32 -9.11 9.30 -1.34
N LYS A 33 -8.88 8.13 -1.89
CA LYS A 33 -9.92 7.43 -2.63
C LYS A 33 -10.76 6.51 -1.75
N GLY A 34 -10.54 6.55 -0.46
CA GLY A 34 -11.33 5.74 0.46
C GLY A 34 -10.81 4.33 0.67
N ILE A 35 -9.58 4.06 0.26
CA ILE A 35 -8.99 2.74 0.43
C ILE A 35 -8.19 2.72 1.72
N ARG A 36 -8.33 1.67 2.49
CA ARG A 36 -7.51 1.49 3.68
C ARG A 36 -6.13 1.02 3.25
N VAL A 37 -5.11 1.69 3.71
CA VAL A 37 -3.75 1.37 3.32
C VAL A 37 -2.89 1.25 4.57
N ARG A 38 -2.00 0.28 4.55
CA ARG A 38 -1.09 0.05 5.63
C ARG A 38 0.34 0.17 5.09
N LEU A 39 1.10 1.09 5.63
CA LEU A 39 2.48 1.28 5.21
C LEU A 39 3.40 0.61 6.21
N LEU A 40 4.16 -0.34 5.73
CA LEU A 40 5.13 -1.05 6.55
C LEU A 40 6.52 -0.73 6.06
N SER A 41 7.46 -0.59 6.97
CA SER A 41 8.84 -0.39 6.59
C SER A 41 9.67 -1.48 7.23
N ARG A 42 10.65 -1.94 6.48
CA ARG A 42 11.55 -2.97 6.97
C ARG A 42 12.95 -2.65 6.50
N GLN A 43 13.92 -2.87 7.35
CA GLN A 43 15.31 -2.66 6.98
C GLN A 43 15.92 -3.97 6.55
N THR A 44 16.54 -3.99 5.39
CA THR A 44 17.22 -5.17 4.89
C THR A 44 18.68 -4.86 4.73
N LYS A 45 19.51 -5.90 4.73
CA LYS A 45 20.93 -5.71 4.61
C LYS A 45 21.37 -5.33 3.22
N LYS A 46 20.66 -5.81 2.23
CA LYS A 46 21.06 -5.55 0.84
C LYS A 46 20.40 -4.34 0.23
N ALA A 47 19.13 -4.17 0.48
CA ALA A 47 18.38 -3.11 -0.17
C ALA A 47 18.14 -1.89 0.71
N GLY A 48 18.64 -1.89 1.94
CA GLY A 48 18.38 -0.80 2.84
C GLY A 48 16.95 -0.90 3.35
N HIS A 49 16.21 0.19 3.21
CA HIS A 49 14.83 0.20 3.68
C HIS A 49 13.88 -0.23 2.58
N VAL A 50 12.96 -1.10 2.92
CA VAL A 50 11.91 -1.53 2.01
C VAL A 50 10.59 -1.06 2.57
N TYR A 51 9.80 -0.38 1.75
CA TYR A 51 8.50 0.13 2.15
C TYR A 51 7.42 -0.64 1.41
N THR A 52 6.51 -1.21 2.16
CA THR A 52 5.48 -2.09 1.61
C THR A 52 4.10 -1.49 1.88
N LEU A 53 3.28 -1.42 0.85
CA LEU A 53 1.90 -0.96 0.99
C LEU A 53 0.98 -2.16 0.94
N GLN A 54 0.10 -2.25 1.93
CA GLN A 54 -0.85 -3.35 2.02
C GLN A 54 -2.26 -2.79 2.12
N VAL A 55 -3.20 -3.50 1.51
CA VAL A 55 -4.61 -3.15 1.59
C VAL A 55 -5.40 -4.40 1.94
N PRO A 56 -6.63 -4.24 2.48
CA PRO A 56 -7.47 -5.39 2.74
C PRO A 56 -7.79 -6.13 1.46
N LEU A 57 -7.91 -7.44 1.56
CA LEU A 57 -8.20 -8.25 0.39
C LEU A 57 -9.44 -7.77 -0.35
N ALA A 58 -10.43 -7.30 0.39
CA ALA A 58 -11.66 -6.83 -0.23
C ALA A 58 -11.46 -5.61 -1.12
N GLN A 59 -10.39 -4.85 -0.89
CA GLN A 59 -10.12 -3.65 -1.67
C GLN A 59 -8.90 -3.81 -2.59
N GLN A 60 -8.42 -5.03 -2.71
CA GLN A 60 -7.19 -5.27 -3.46
C GLN A 60 -7.30 -4.84 -4.91
N GLU A 61 -8.35 -5.26 -5.58
CA GLU A 61 -8.49 -4.93 -7.00
C GLU A 61 -8.65 -3.43 -7.22
N GLN A 62 -9.44 -2.82 -6.36
CA GLN A 62 -9.66 -1.39 -6.47
C GLN A 62 -8.34 -0.63 -6.24
N ALA A 63 -7.59 -1.05 -5.24
CA ALA A 63 -6.31 -0.41 -4.95
C ALA A 63 -5.33 -0.58 -6.09
N LYS A 64 -5.29 -1.75 -6.70
CA LYS A 64 -4.39 -1.97 -7.82
C LYS A 64 -4.73 -1.07 -9.00
N ALA A 65 -6.02 -0.92 -9.28
CA ALA A 65 -6.44 -0.05 -10.37
C ALA A 65 -6.05 1.39 -10.11
N LEU A 66 -6.22 1.83 -8.87
CA LEU A 66 -5.87 3.20 -8.52
C LEU A 66 -4.36 3.42 -8.59
N LEU A 67 -3.58 2.45 -8.17
CA LEU A 67 -2.13 2.56 -8.27
C LEU A 67 -1.67 2.63 -9.71
N ARG A 68 -2.30 1.87 -10.58
CA ARG A 68 -1.97 1.93 -11.99
C ARG A 68 -2.21 3.33 -12.53
N ASP A 69 -3.33 3.93 -12.17
CA ASP A 69 -3.64 5.29 -12.56
C ASP A 69 -2.61 6.26 -12.02
N PHE A 70 -2.24 6.09 -10.77
CA PHE A 70 -1.28 6.97 -10.13
C PHE A 70 0.07 6.91 -10.85
N LYS A 71 0.52 5.72 -11.17
CA LYS A 71 1.79 5.56 -11.86
C LYS A 71 1.75 6.19 -13.25
N ASN A 72 0.64 6.08 -13.94
CA ASN A 72 0.50 6.71 -15.24
C ASN A 72 0.57 8.21 -15.13
N THR A 73 0.02 8.76 -14.06
CA THR A 73 0.03 10.21 -13.85
C THR A 73 1.45 10.72 -13.56
N LEU A 74 2.28 9.89 -12.93
CA LEU A 74 3.62 10.30 -12.59
C LEU A 74 4.52 10.49 -13.79
N LYS A 75 4.17 9.94 -14.89
CA LYS A 75 4.96 10.15 -16.09
C LYS A 75 4.70 11.53 -16.64
#